data_60989eca7e19ece50f760ddad14fe424
#
_entry.id   60989eca7e19ece50f760ddad14fe424
#
_cell.length_a   1.000
_cell.length_b   1.000
_cell.length_c   1.000
_cell.angle_alpha   90.00
_cell.angle_beta   90.00
_cell.angle_gamma   90.00
#
_symmetry.space_group_name_H-M   'P 1'
#
loop_
_entity.id
_entity.type
_entity.pdbx_description
1 polymer ?
#
loop_
_entity_poly.entity_id
_entity_poly.type
_entity_poly.pdbx_seq_one_letter_code
_entity_poly.pdbx_strand_id
1 'polypeptide(L)'
;MKMSKRSKIVIYALLGLVALYFLAPFIYMLFSAFKTESEAIAYPPKLFPTEWHFENFINAWKSQPFGTYLWNSILVTVFTTLGQVLSCSLVAYGFARFEFKGKNLLFMILLSTMMIPWDVTMIPQYMEFNLFGWINTLKPLIVPAWFGSAYYVFLM
;
A
#
# COMPACT_ATOMS: atom_id res chain seq x y z
N MET A 1 -29.24 21.29 1.67
CA MET A 1 -29.00 22.66 1.14
C MET A 1 -28.58 22.54 -0.34
N LYS A 2 -29.40 23.01 -1.31
CA LYS A 2 -29.03 22.97 -2.73
C LYS A 2 -28.04 24.11 -3.03
N MET A 3 -26.82 23.75 -3.33
CA MET A 3 -25.79 24.75 -3.74
C MET A 3 -26.17 25.45 -5.03
N SER A 4 -25.89 26.77 -5.10
CA SER A 4 -26.14 27.56 -6.33
C SER A 4 -25.24 27.07 -7.48
N LYS A 5 -25.66 27.29 -8.74
CA LYS A 5 -24.84 26.93 -9.93
C LYS A 5 -23.46 27.61 -9.90
N ARG A 6 -23.41 28.88 -9.47
CA ARG A 6 -22.16 29.65 -9.36
C ARG A 6 -21.20 29.04 -8.31
N SER A 7 -21.71 28.65 -7.14
CA SER A 7 -20.91 28.00 -6.10
C SER A 7 -20.31 26.67 -6.58
N LYS A 8 -21.07 25.89 -7.37
CA LYS A 8 -20.57 24.65 -7.96
C LYS A 8 -19.43 24.89 -8.93
N ILE A 9 -19.56 25.89 -9.82
CA ILE A 9 -18.52 26.23 -10.79
C ILE A 9 -17.22 26.64 -10.06
N VAL A 10 -17.32 27.49 -9.06
CA VAL A 10 -16.16 27.93 -8.27
C VAL A 10 -15.49 26.75 -7.58
N ILE A 11 -16.27 25.87 -6.96
CA ILE A 11 -15.73 24.69 -6.28
C ILE A 11 -15.03 23.74 -7.28
N TYR A 12 -15.68 23.47 -8.43
CA TYR A 12 -15.04 22.60 -9.43
C TYR A 12 -13.78 23.23 -10.04
N ALA A 13 -13.75 24.55 -10.23
CA ALA A 13 -12.56 25.26 -10.68
C ALA A 13 -11.42 25.14 -9.64
N LEU A 14 -11.71 25.36 -8.35
CA LEU A 14 -10.72 25.19 -7.27
C LEU A 14 -10.24 23.75 -7.16
N LEU A 15 -11.14 22.77 -7.21
CA LEU A 15 -10.78 21.36 -7.20
C LEU A 15 -9.91 20.99 -8.42
N GLY A 16 -10.22 21.54 -9.60
CA GLY A 16 -9.41 21.34 -10.80
C GLY A 16 -8.00 21.89 -10.65
N LEU A 17 -7.84 23.10 -10.11
CA LEU A 17 -6.54 23.69 -9.83
C LEU A 17 -5.73 22.86 -8.82
N VAL A 18 -6.36 22.43 -7.75
CA VAL A 18 -5.73 21.56 -6.73
C VAL A 18 -5.32 20.23 -7.36
N ALA A 19 -6.19 19.64 -8.18
CA ALA A 19 -5.87 18.39 -8.88
C ALA A 19 -4.67 18.55 -9.83
N LEU A 20 -4.62 19.63 -10.61
CA LEU A 20 -3.49 19.94 -11.48
C LEU A 20 -2.19 20.13 -10.69
N TYR A 21 -2.25 20.82 -9.55
CA TYR A 21 -1.09 20.97 -8.68
C TYR A 21 -0.56 19.63 -8.17
N PHE A 22 -1.44 18.75 -7.72
CA PHE A 22 -1.05 17.40 -7.28
C PHE A 22 -0.60 16.48 -8.41
N LEU A 23 -1.11 16.70 -9.64
CA LEU A 23 -0.68 15.93 -10.81
C LEU A 23 0.66 16.40 -11.39
N ALA A 24 1.08 17.63 -11.13
CA ALA A 24 2.30 18.19 -11.70
C ALA A 24 3.56 17.34 -11.50
N PRO A 25 3.87 16.82 -10.29
CA PRO A 25 5.03 15.95 -10.09
C PRO A 25 4.94 14.63 -10.86
N PHE A 26 3.73 14.06 -11.01
CA PHE A 26 3.53 12.82 -11.77
C PHE A 26 3.73 13.05 -13.27
N ILE A 27 3.24 14.19 -13.80
CA ILE A 27 3.45 14.60 -15.18
C ILE A 27 4.95 14.81 -15.44
N TYR A 28 5.65 15.50 -14.52
CA TYR A 28 7.09 15.69 -14.62
C TYR A 28 7.84 14.35 -14.60
N MET A 29 7.50 13.44 -13.71
CA MET A 29 8.07 12.09 -13.61
C MET A 29 7.86 11.31 -14.91
N LEU A 30 6.64 11.38 -15.49
CA LEU A 30 6.32 10.69 -16.73
C LEU A 30 7.22 11.16 -17.89
N PHE A 31 7.38 12.46 -18.07
CA PHE A 31 8.26 13.00 -19.13
C PHE A 31 9.73 12.77 -18.81
N SER A 32 10.13 12.80 -17.55
CA SER A 32 11.52 12.54 -17.15
C SER A 32 11.95 11.12 -17.43
N ALA A 33 11.04 10.14 -17.43
CA ALA A 33 11.33 8.75 -17.77
C ALA A 33 11.85 8.58 -19.21
N PHE A 34 11.57 9.53 -20.09
CA PHE A 34 12.02 9.52 -21.49
C PHE A 34 13.28 10.36 -21.75
N LYS A 35 13.84 11.04 -20.73
CA LYS A 35 15.04 11.87 -20.85
C LYS A 35 16.32 11.07 -20.75
N THR A 36 17.41 11.65 -21.24
CA THR A 36 18.76 11.19 -20.87
C THR A 36 19.04 11.50 -19.40
N GLU A 37 20.00 10.81 -18.80
CA GLU A 37 20.43 11.05 -17.41
C GLU A 37 20.88 12.52 -17.22
N SER A 38 21.66 13.05 -18.15
CA SER A 38 22.14 14.44 -18.11
C SER A 38 21.00 15.45 -18.21
N GLU A 39 19.96 15.18 -19.01
CA GLU A 39 18.80 16.07 -19.14
C GLU A 39 17.87 15.98 -17.92
N ALA A 40 17.76 14.81 -17.30
CA ALA A 40 16.92 14.62 -16.11
C ALA A 40 17.40 15.42 -14.90
N ILE A 41 18.73 15.61 -14.78
CA ILE A 41 19.38 16.36 -13.69
C ILE A 41 19.75 17.80 -14.08
N ALA A 42 19.47 18.22 -15.32
CA ALA A 42 19.84 19.56 -15.81
C ALA A 42 19.09 20.68 -15.07
N TYR A 43 19.77 21.79 -14.85
CA TYR A 43 19.18 23.01 -14.30
C TYR A 43 19.27 24.17 -15.30
N PRO A 44 18.20 24.92 -15.57
CA PRO A 44 16.83 24.74 -15.05
C PRO A 44 16.14 23.48 -15.62
N PRO A 45 15.24 22.83 -14.84
CA PRO A 45 14.57 21.63 -15.29
C PRO A 45 13.61 21.93 -16.46
N LYS A 46 13.70 21.16 -17.53
CA LYS A 46 12.74 21.21 -18.64
C LYS A 46 11.60 20.24 -18.38
N LEU A 47 10.37 20.59 -18.73
CA LEU A 47 9.23 19.68 -18.58
C LEU A 47 9.29 18.53 -19.59
N PHE A 48 9.48 18.86 -20.87
CA PHE A 48 9.49 17.89 -21.97
C PHE A 48 10.92 17.42 -22.28
N PRO A 49 11.12 16.15 -22.68
CA PRO A 49 12.39 15.67 -23.17
C PRO A 49 12.74 16.36 -24.52
N THR A 50 14.02 16.59 -24.76
CA THR A 50 14.51 17.10 -26.04
C THR A 50 14.44 15.98 -27.10
N GLU A 51 14.81 14.76 -26.71
CA GLU A 51 14.67 13.54 -27.50
C GLU A 51 13.98 12.46 -26.65
N TRP A 52 13.18 11.61 -27.30
CA TRP A 52 12.40 10.59 -26.61
C TRP A 52 13.13 9.27 -26.57
N HIS A 53 13.62 8.85 -25.41
CA HIS A 53 14.37 7.62 -25.16
C HIS A 53 13.47 6.52 -24.61
N PHE A 54 12.75 5.81 -25.47
CA PHE A 54 11.89 4.68 -25.09
C PHE A 54 12.70 3.48 -24.57
N GLU A 55 13.94 3.36 -25.00
CA GLU A 55 14.88 2.34 -24.55
C GLU A 55 15.16 2.39 -23.04
N ASN A 56 14.92 3.51 -22.38
CA ASN A 56 15.10 3.65 -20.94
C ASN A 56 14.29 2.61 -20.17
N PHE A 57 13.07 2.28 -20.61
CA PHE A 57 12.23 1.27 -19.98
C PHE A 57 12.81 -0.14 -20.16
N ILE A 58 13.34 -0.44 -21.34
CA ILE A 58 13.98 -1.74 -21.62
C ILE A 58 15.26 -1.87 -20.80
N ASN A 59 16.07 -0.82 -20.74
CA ASN A 59 17.32 -0.78 -20.00
C ASN A 59 17.04 -0.90 -18.49
N ALA A 60 16.07 -0.17 -17.97
CA ALA A 60 15.64 -0.29 -16.59
C ALA A 60 15.18 -1.71 -16.25
N TRP A 61 14.34 -2.32 -17.11
CA TRP A 61 13.88 -3.70 -16.90
C TRP A 61 15.00 -4.73 -16.89
N LYS A 62 16.03 -4.53 -17.71
CA LYS A 62 17.20 -5.42 -17.80
C LYS A 62 18.27 -5.17 -16.72
N SER A 63 18.29 -3.98 -16.14
CA SER A 63 19.29 -3.59 -15.14
C SER A 63 19.18 -4.34 -13.81
N GLN A 64 17.97 -4.82 -13.49
CA GLN A 64 17.65 -5.53 -12.26
C GLN A 64 16.66 -6.68 -12.57
N PRO A 65 16.55 -7.70 -11.72
CA PRO A 65 15.62 -8.81 -11.92
C PRO A 65 14.15 -8.41 -11.63
N PHE A 66 13.64 -7.39 -12.36
CA PHE A 66 12.28 -6.85 -12.18
C PHE A 66 11.19 -7.90 -12.32
N GLY A 67 11.37 -8.90 -13.18
CA GLY A 67 10.44 -10.01 -13.31
C GLY A 67 10.27 -10.78 -11.99
N THR A 68 11.36 -11.04 -11.28
CA THR A 68 11.33 -11.68 -9.95
C THR A 68 10.67 -10.78 -8.92
N TYR A 69 10.98 -9.48 -8.93
CA TYR A 69 10.37 -8.52 -8.01
C TYR A 69 8.86 -8.41 -8.22
N LEU A 70 8.43 -8.32 -9.48
CA LEU A 70 7.01 -8.29 -9.83
C LEU A 70 6.30 -9.56 -9.39
N TRP A 71 6.88 -10.73 -9.66
CA TRP A 71 6.30 -12.01 -9.26
C TRP A 71 6.18 -12.14 -7.75
N ASN A 72 7.23 -11.79 -7.00
CA ASN A 72 7.19 -11.79 -5.54
C ASN A 72 6.11 -10.83 -5.00
N SER A 73 5.99 -9.64 -5.59
CA SER A 73 4.96 -8.67 -5.20
C SER A 73 3.55 -9.20 -5.46
N ILE A 74 3.33 -9.86 -6.60
CA ILE A 74 2.04 -10.51 -6.92
C ILE A 74 1.73 -11.60 -5.89
N LEU A 75 2.68 -12.51 -5.64
CA LEU A 75 2.50 -13.59 -4.66
C LEU A 75 2.16 -13.04 -3.27
N VAL A 76 2.97 -12.11 -2.76
CA VAL A 76 2.73 -11.50 -1.45
C VAL A 76 1.36 -10.84 -1.41
N THR A 77 1.03 -10.00 -2.40
CA THR A 77 -0.25 -9.28 -2.42
C THR A 77 -1.44 -10.22 -2.46
N VAL A 78 -1.43 -11.20 -3.36
CA VAL A 78 -2.55 -12.15 -3.52
C VAL A 78 -2.74 -12.97 -2.24
N PHE A 79 -1.69 -13.61 -1.74
CA PHE A 79 -1.81 -14.50 -0.59
C PHE A 79 -2.08 -13.74 0.72
N THR A 80 -1.49 -12.56 0.89
CA THR A 80 -1.77 -11.69 2.06
C THR A 80 -3.22 -11.22 2.04
N THR A 81 -3.70 -10.73 0.89
CA THR A 81 -5.09 -10.25 0.76
C THR A 81 -6.09 -11.37 0.97
N LEU A 82 -5.89 -12.53 0.37
CA LEU A 82 -6.76 -13.70 0.57
C LEU A 82 -6.79 -14.12 2.03
N GLY A 83 -5.62 -14.28 2.66
CA GLY A 83 -5.51 -14.64 4.08
C GLY A 83 -6.22 -13.63 4.97
N GLN A 84 -5.98 -12.34 4.75
CA GLN A 84 -6.58 -11.24 5.52
C GLN A 84 -8.11 -11.22 5.38
N VAL A 85 -8.63 -11.29 4.16
CA VAL A 85 -10.09 -11.28 3.92
C VAL A 85 -10.76 -12.49 4.54
N LEU A 86 -10.23 -13.68 4.33
CA LEU A 86 -10.84 -14.90 4.86
C LEU A 86 -10.81 -14.92 6.39
N SER A 87 -9.67 -14.69 6.99
CA SER A 87 -9.52 -14.76 8.46
C SER A 87 -10.32 -13.67 9.17
N CYS A 88 -10.23 -12.41 8.69
CA CYS A 88 -10.97 -11.31 9.31
C CYS A 88 -12.48 -11.45 9.14
N SER A 89 -12.96 -11.89 7.96
CA SER A 89 -14.38 -12.13 7.74
C SER A 89 -14.93 -13.22 8.66
N LEU A 90 -14.19 -14.32 8.85
CA LEU A 90 -14.60 -15.40 9.75
C LEU A 90 -14.67 -14.93 11.20
N VAL A 91 -13.65 -14.22 11.68
CA VAL A 91 -13.61 -13.69 13.04
C VAL A 91 -14.67 -12.64 13.26
N ALA A 92 -14.83 -11.69 12.33
CA ALA A 92 -15.87 -10.66 12.39
C ALA A 92 -17.27 -11.26 12.39
N TYR A 93 -17.52 -12.26 11.54
CA TYR A 93 -18.78 -13.00 11.54
C TYR A 93 -19.04 -13.67 12.90
N GLY A 94 -18.02 -14.29 13.48
CA GLY A 94 -18.12 -14.89 14.81
C GLY A 94 -18.53 -13.88 15.89
N PHE A 95 -17.89 -12.71 15.91
CA PHE A 95 -18.27 -11.63 16.83
C PHE A 95 -19.63 -11.00 16.52
N ALA A 96 -20.03 -10.91 15.27
CA ALA A 96 -21.31 -10.28 14.89
C ALA A 96 -22.53 -11.19 15.16
N ARG A 97 -22.40 -12.49 14.89
CA ARG A 97 -23.54 -13.42 14.80
C ARG A 97 -23.69 -14.36 15.99
N PHE A 98 -22.60 -14.70 16.68
CA PHE A 98 -22.68 -15.63 17.80
C PHE A 98 -22.74 -14.90 19.13
N GLU A 99 -23.57 -15.44 20.04
CA GLU A 99 -23.64 -15.03 21.44
C GLU A 99 -22.93 -16.08 22.30
N PHE A 100 -21.86 -15.68 23.00
CA PHE A 100 -21.10 -16.54 23.88
C PHE A 100 -20.57 -15.77 25.09
N LYS A 101 -20.27 -16.51 26.17
CA LYS A 101 -19.75 -15.91 27.40
C LYS A 101 -18.36 -15.32 27.15
N GLY A 102 -18.16 -14.06 27.55
CA GLY A 102 -16.86 -13.39 27.37
C GLY A 102 -16.66 -12.69 26.02
N LYS A 103 -17.67 -12.69 25.10
CA LYS A 103 -17.62 -12.03 23.79
C LYS A 103 -17.07 -10.61 23.87
N ASN A 104 -17.67 -9.77 24.72
CA ASN A 104 -17.26 -8.37 24.85
C ASN A 104 -15.84 -8.23 25.40
N LEU A 105 -15.43 -9.09 26.33
CA LEU A 105 -14.07 -9.08 26.85
C LEU A 105 -13.06 -9.46 25.75
N LEU A 106 -13.32 -10.52 25.00
CA LEU A 106 -12.44 -10.94 23.89
C LEU A 106 -12.37 -9.87 22.81
N PHE A 107 -13.49 -9.22 22.50
CA PHE A 107 -13.50 -8.12 21.53
C PHE A 107 -12.70 -6.90 22.03
N MET A 108 -12.81 -6.55 23.32
CA MET A 108 -11.97 -5.50 23.92
C MET A 108 -10.47 -5.86 23.88
N ILE A 109 -10.12 -7.11 24.19
CA ILE A 109 -8.73 -7.59 24.08
C ILE A 109 -8.24 -7.48 22.61
N LEU A 110 -9.06 -7.92 21.66
CA LEU A 110 -8.73 -7.76 20.24
C LEU A 110 -8.44 -6.30 19.87
N LEU A 111 -9.32 -5.37 20.26
CA LEU A 111 -9.12 -3.95 19.98
C LEU A 111 -7.91 -3.37 20.71
N SER A 112 -7.61 -3.83 21.93
CA SER A 112 -6.44 -3.36 22.67
C SER A 112 -5.11 -3.69 21.98
N THR A 113 -5.06 -4.75 21.16
CA THR A 113 -3.87 -5.06 20.38
C THR A 113 -3.51 -3.98 19.37
N MET A 114 -4.48 -3.16 18.91
CA MET A 114 -4.22 -2.02 18.02
C MET A 114 -3.46 -0.87 18.71
N MET A 115 -3.47 -0.84 20.04
CA MET A 115 -2.75 0.18 20.80
C MET A 115 -1.25 -0.13 20.93
N ILE A 116 -0.83 -1.35 20.61
CA ILE A 116 0.58 -1.76 20.67
C ILE A 116 1.29 -1.18 19.44
N PRO A 117 2.28 -0.28 19.61
CA PRO A 117 3.04 0.26 18.49
C PRO A 117 3.80 -0.85 17.78
N TRP A 118 3.79 -0.82 16.45
CA TRP A 118 4.51 -1.80 15.63
C TRP A 118 6.01 -1.85 15.95
N ASP A 119 6.61 -0.71 16.25
CA ASP A 119 8.04 -0.61 16.58
C ASP A 119 8.44 -1.48 17.78
N VAL A 120 7.54 -1.67 18.74
CA VAL A 120 7.78 -2.52 19.93
C VAL A 120 7.76 -4.00 19.56
N THR A 121 6.94 -4.39 18.59
CA THR A 121 6.76 -5.79 18.18
C THR A 121 7.75 -6.23 17.10
N MET A 122 8.36 -5.29 16.38
CA MET A 122 9.25 -5.59 15.25
C MET A 122 10.44 -6.48 15.62
N ILE A 123 11.13 -6.16 16.71
CA ILE A 123 12.31 -6.94 17.15
C ILE A 123 11.93 -8.36 17.60
N PRO A 124 10.93 -8.55 18.50
CA PRO A 124 10.44 -9.88 18.84
C PRO A 124 9.99 -10.70 17.63
N GLN A 125 9.25 -10.10 16.69
CA GLN A 125 8.82 -10.78 15.46
C GLN A 125 10.00 -11.21 14.58
N TYR A 126 11.01 -10.37 14.44
CA TYR A 126 12.22 -10.75 13.71
C TYR A 126 12.91 -11.95 14.34
N MET A 127 13.04 -11.96 15.67
CA MET A 127 13.63 -13.09 16.41
C MET A 127 12.82 -14.37 16.22
N GLU A 128 11.49 -14.28 16.27
CA GLU A 128 10.58 -15.40 16.02
C GLU A 128 10.73 -15.96 14.61
N PHE A 129 10.73 -15.08 13.58
CA PHE A 129 10.92 -15.49 12.19
C PHE A 129 12.31 -16.08 11.93
N ASN A 130 13.32 -15.61 12.65
CA ASN A 130 14.66 -16.19 12.59
C ASN A 130 14.69 -17.60 13.18
N LEU A 131 14.04 -17.82 14.34
CA LEU A 131 13.91 -19.15 14.94
C LEU A 131 13.18 -20.14 14.03
N PHE A 132 12.16 -19.68 13.29
CA PHE A 132 11.44 -20.49 12.31
C PHE A 132 12.22 -20.71 10.99
N GLY A 133 13.38 -20.10 10.82
CA GLY A 133 14.14 -20.16 9.57
C GLY A 133 13.43 -19.48 8.38
N TRP A 134 12.60 -18.44 8.66
CA TRP A 134 11.82 -17.75 7.64
C TRP A 134 12.54 -16.53 7.06
N ILE A 135 13.66 -16.12 7.64
CA ILE A 135 14.44 -14.99 7.14
C ILE A 135 14.87 -15.24 5.69
N ASN A 136 14.82 -14.20 4.86
CA ASN A 136 15.07 -14.24 3.41
C ASN A 136 14.05 -15.08 2.61
N THR A 137 12.84 -15.28 3.14
CA THR A 137 11.73 -15.90 2.42
C THR A 137 10.52 -14.94 2.37
N LEU A 138 9.47 -15.29 1.61
CA LEU A 138 8.22 -14.53 1.58
C LEU A 138 7.28 -14.87 2.77
N LYS A 139 7.60 -15.87 3.58
CA LYS A 139 6.75 -16.35 4.68
C LYS A 139 6.43 -15.27 5.72
N PRO A 140 7.39 -14.47 6.21
CA PRO A 140 7.13 -13.40 7.16
C PRO A 140 6.12 -12.35 6.67
N LEU A 141 6.03 -12.16 5.36
CA LEU A 141 5.11 -11.21 4.74
C LEU A 141 3.71 -11.80 4.55
N ILE A 142 3.61 -13.09 4.30
CA ILE A 142 2.35 -13.76 3.94
C ILE A 142 1.66 -14.39 5.16
N VAL A 143 2.41 -15.19 5.93
CA VAL A 143 1.81 -16.05 6.97
C VAL A 143 1.09 -15.26 8.06
N PRO A 144 1.63 -14.18 8.62
CA PRO A 144 0.93 -13.42 9.67
C PRO A 144 -0.44 -12.89 9.25
N ALA A 145 -0.63 -12.57 7.96
CA ALA A 145 -1.90 -12.06 7.45
C ALA A 145 -3.05 -13.06 7.53
N TRP A 146 -2.77 -14.35 7.64
CA TRP A 146 -3.77 -15.42 7.79
C TRP A 146 -4.34 -15.54 9.20
N PHE A 147 -3.74 -14.86 10.17
CA PHE A 147 -4.23 -14.84 11.56
C PHE A 147 -5.12 -13.63 11.86
N GLY A 148 -5.42 -12.82 10.84
CA GLY A 148 -6.28 -11.66 10.94
C GLY A 148 -5.57 -10.44 11.52
N SER A 149 -6.29 -9.32 11.51
CA SER A 149 -5.87 -8.05 12.12
C SER A 149 -7.07 -7.44 12.82
N ALA A 150 -6.86 -6.95 14.03
CA ALA A 150 -7.91 -6.32 14.81
C ALA A 150 -8.61 -5.17 14.07
N TYR A 151 -7.85 -4.38 13.30
CA TYR A 151 -8.37 -3.29 12.49
C TYR A 151 -9.39 -3.77 11.45
N TYR A 152 -9.05 -4.80 10.67
CA TYR A 152 -9.95 -5.30 9.64
C TYR A 152 -11.12 -6.10 10.23
N VAL A 153 -10.93 -6.82 11.35
CA VAL A 153 -12.03 -7.47 12.07
C VAL A 153 -13.04 -6.44 12.57
N PHE A 154 -12.58 -5.28 13.04
CA PHE A 154 -13.44 -4.19 13.48
C PHE A 154 -14.20 -3.53 12.33
N LEU A 155 -13.59 -3.42 11.14
CA LEU A 155 -14.22 -2.78 9.96
C LEU A 155 -15.28 -3.66 9.28
N MET A 156 -15.19 -4.98 9.42
CA MET A 156 -16.12 -5.96 8.82
C MET A 156 -17.29 -6.26 9.75
#